data_405c588c88c8a2726f54e6e06f187d19
#
_entry.id   405c588c88c8a2726f54e6e06f187d19
#
_cell.length_a   1.000
_cell.length_b   1.000
_cell.length_c   1.000
_cell.angle_alpha   90.00
_cell.angle_beta   90.00
_cell.angle_gamma   90.00
#
_symmetry.space_group_name_H-M   'P 1'
#
loop_
_entity.id
_entity.type
_entity.pdbx_description
1 polymer ?
#
loop_
_entity_poly.entity_id
_entity_poly.type
_entity_poly.pdbx_seq_one_letter_code
_entity_poly.pdbx_strand_id
1 'polypeptide(L)'
;MTTGADRDLYPLGEAPPLGDVPKRMHAQLIRESRFGEPIQAFAPEVVEIPPVGPDDALVYVMAAGVNYNNVWAGRGVPIDVIAARQKAGEVEDFHIGGSDASGIVYAVGENVTNVKVGDEVIIHCGIWNIHAPWVTAGNDPMYDPSYRIWGYETNWGSFSQFTRVQAHQCLPKAPHLTWEEAAAPTLVGATAYRMLFSWPPHDVREDDVVLIWGGAGGLGTMAIQLAALQGAKPIAVVS
;
A
#
# COMPACT_ATOMS: atom_id res chain seq x y z
N MET A 1 27.66 -19.77 17.05
CA MET A 1 27.00 -19.04 15.97
C MET A 1 25.60 -19.63 15.88
N THR A 2 24.59 -18.93 16.41
CA THR A 2 23.19 -19.33 16.27
C THR A 2 22.85 -19.23 14.78
N THR A 3 22.41 -20.31 14.22
CA THR A 3 21.84 -20.37 12.86
C THR A 3 20.66 -19.41 12.80
N GLY A 4 20.53 -18.63 11.72
CA GLY A 4 19.58 -17.50 11.59
C GLY A 4 18.08 -17.81 11.81
N ALA A 5 17.73 -19.07 12.01
CA ALA A 5 16.36 -19.57 12.16
C ALA A 5 15.69 -19.30 13.53
N ASP A 6 16.31 -18.51 14.43
CA ASP A 6 15.80 -18.32 15.81
C ASP A 6 15.93 -16.87 16.30
N ARG A 7 16.07 -15.92 15.37
CA ARG A 7 16.09 -14.51 15.74
C ARG A 7 14.67 -13.96 15.89
N ASP A 8 14.41 -13.40 17.03
CA ASP A 8 13.12 -12.78 17.38
C ASP A 8 12.89 -11.43 16.65
N LEU A 9 13.98 -10.76 16.25
CA LEU A 9 14.00 -9.46 15.58
C LEU A 9 15.25 -9.32 14.71
N TYR A 10 15.12 -8.79 13.50
CA TYR A 10 16.23 -8.46 12.61
C TYR A 10 16.51 -6.95 12.60
N PRO A 11 17.78 -6.51 12.57
CA PRO A 11 18.13 -5.11 12.43
C PRO A 11 17.58 -4.48 11.15
N LEU A 12 17.39 -3.16 11.15
CA LEU A 12 17.05 -2.43 9.93
C LEU A 12 18.14 -2.62 8.86
N GLY A 13 17.72 -2.91 7.62
CA GLY A 13 18.63 -3.17 6.51
C GLY A 13 19.15 -4.61 6.42
N GLU A 14 18.85 -5.49 7.39
CA GLU A 14 19.15 -6.91 7.33
C GLU A 14 17.87 -7.71 7.04
N ALA A 15 17.77 -8.30 5.86
CA ALA A 15 16.65 -9.18 5.53
C ALA A 15 16.85 -10.56 6.19
N PRO A 16 15.81 -11.16 6.79
CA PRO A 16 15.85 -12.55 7.22
C PRO A 16 16.13 -13.50 6.04
N PRO A 17 16.63 -14.72 6.28
CA PRO A 17 16.60 -15.76 5.25
C PRO A 17 15.21 -15.93 4.67
N LEU A 18 15.11 -16.15 3.36
CA LEU A 18 13.82 -16.24 2.67
C LEU A 18 12.90 -17.30 3.29
N GLY A 19 11.70 -16.88 3.65
CA GLY A 19 10.71 -17.69 4.33
C GLY A 19 10.85 -17.74 5.87
N ASP A 20 11.92 -17.19 6.42
CA ASP A 20 12.11 -17.04 7.87
C ASP A 20 11.41 -15.76 8.35
N VAL A 21 10.29 -15.91 9.05
CA VAL A 21 9.53 -14.80 9.61
C VAL A 21 9.84 -14.66 11.09
N PRO A 22 10.50 -13.55 11.53
CA PRO A 22 10.76 -13.32 12.94
C PRO A 22 9.45 -13.04 13.69
N LYS A 23 9.47 -13.04 15.02
CA LYS A 23 8.27 -12.73 15.82
C LYS A 23 7.95 -11.24 15.82
N ARG A 24 8.99 -10.40 15.75
CA ARG A 24 8.87 -8.95 15.84
C ARG A 24 9.54 -8.24 14.68
N MET A 25 9.13 -7.01 14.45
CA MET A 25 9.64 -6.14 13.39
C MET A 25 9.78 -4.70 13.86
N HIS A 26 10.65 -3.95 13.20
CA HIS A 26 10.66 -2.50 13.29
C HIS A 26 9.58 -1.90 12.39
N ALA A 27 8.87 -0.88 12.92
CA ALA A 27 7.87 -0.14 12.16
C ALA A 27 7.84 1.34 12.59
N GLN A 28 7.37 2.20 11.69
CA GLN A 28 7.06 3.60 11.99
C GLN A 28 5.60 3.67 12.44
N LEU A 29 5.37 3.86 13.74
CA LEU A 29 4.03 3.85 14.32
C LEU A 29 3.49 5.25 14.54
N ILE A 30 2.20 5.38 14.26
CA ILE A 30 1.36 6.47 14.75
C ILE A 30 0.62 5.97 16.00
N ARG A 31 0.54 6.81 17.05
CA ARG A 31 -0.32 6.60 18.23
C ARG A 31 -1.19 7.83 18.43
N GLU A 32 -2.39 7.65 18.96
CA GLU A 32 -3.34 8.75 19.24
C GLU A 32 -2.67 9.88 20.06
N SER A 33 -1.88 9.51 21.06
CA SER A 33 -1.14 10.47 21.90
C SER A 33 -0.08 11.31 21.18
N ARG A 34 0.23 10.98 19.92
CA ARG A 34 1.21 11.68 19.08
C ARG A 34 0.59 12.32 17.84
N PHE A 35 -0.72 12.33 17.70
CA PHE A 35 -1.35 13.00 16.55
C PHE A 35 -0.88 14.45 16.43
N GLY A 36 -0.50 14.87 15.22
CA GLY A 36 0.04 16.19 14.94
C GLY A 36 0.87 16.23 13.66
N GLU A 37 1.94 17.02 13.67
CA GLU A 37 2.84 17.08 12.52
C GLU A 37 3.53 15.71 12.29
N PRO A 38 3.63 15.24 11.04
CA PRO A 38 4.12 13.90 10.73
C PRO A 38 5.47 13.56 11.37
N ILE A 39 6.40 14.52 11.45
CA ILE A 39 7.72 14.32 12.08
C ILE A 39 7.64 13.96 13.57
N GLN A 40 6.53 14.26 14.21
CA GLN A 40 6.27 13.96 15.63
C GLN A 40 5.33 12.75 15.79
N ALA A 41 4.41 12.61 14.85
CA ALA A 41 3.40 11.55 14.89
C ALA A 41 4.00 10.17 14.63
N PHE A 42 4.89 10.06 13.64
CA PHE A 42 5.57 8.81 13.31
C PHE A 42 6.79 8.62 14.21
N ALA A 43 6.88 7.46 14.85
CA ALA A 43 8.05 7.09 15.66
C ALA A 43 8.42 5.62 15.41
N PRO A 44 9.74 5.31 15.39
CA PRO A 44 10.20 3.93 15.25
C PRO A 44 9.92 3.15 16.53
N GLU A 45 9.18 2.06 16.40
CA GLU A 45 8.89 1.13 17.50
C GLU A 45 9.07 -0.32 17.00
N VAL A 46 9.12 -1.26 17.96
CA VAL A 46 9.15 -2.69 17.69
C VAL A 46 7.79 -3.29 18.06
N VAL A 47 7.18 -3.99 17.12
CA VAL A 47 5.89 -4.66 17.30
C VAL A 47 5.97 -6.10 16.86
N GLU A 48 4.98 -6.91 17.26
CA GLU A 48 4.81 -8.26 16.75
C GLU A 48 4.40 -8.21 15.28
N ILE A 49 4.88 -9.19 14.49
CA ILE A 49 4.43 -9.35 13.10
C ILE A 49 3.01 -9.95 13.15
N PRO A 50 2.05 -9.39 12.39
CA PRO A 50 0.69 -9.92 12.39
C PRO A 50 0.64 -11.34 11.83
N PRO A 51 -0.22 -12.22 12.36
CA PRO A 51 -0.41 -13.55 11.81
C PRO A 51 -0.96 -13.47 10.37
N VAL A 52 -0.55 -14.41 9.53
CA VAL A 52 -1.02 -14.53 8.15
C VAL A 52 -2.36 -15.26 8.14
N GLY A 53 -3.38 -14.61 7.61
CA GLY A 53 -4.69 -15.22 7.40
C GLY A 53 -4.71 -16.15 6.18
N PRO A 54 -5.79 -16.95 6.00
CA PRO A 54 -5.88 -17.93 4.91
C PRO A 54 -5.71 -17.35 3.50
N ASP A 55 -6.16 -16.11 3.29
CA ASP A 55 -6.14 -15.43 1.98
C ASP A 55 -5.07 -14.31 1.91
N ASP A 56 -4.18 -14.23 2.93
CA ASP A 56 -3.20 -13.17 3.07
C ASP A 56 -1.82 -13.57 2.55
N ALA A 57 -1.03 -12.57 2.20
CA ALA A 57 0.41 -12.66 2.01
C ALA A 57 1.14 -11.77 3.03
N LEU A 58 2.26 -12.24 3.53
CA LEU A 58 3.21 -11.45 4.30
C LEU A 58 4.38 -11.07 3.40
N VAL A 59 4.60 -9.77 3.25
CA VAL A 59 5.63 -9.24 2.36
C VAL A 59 6.69 -8.52 3.18
N TYR A 60 7.96 -8.87 2.97
CA TYR A 60 9.10 -8.08 3.44
C TYR A 60 9.23 -6.85 2.54
N VAL A 61 9.10 -5.68 3.15
CA VAL A 61 9.08 -4.40 2.42
C VAL A 61 10.50 -3.99 2.05
N MET A 62 10.77 -3.88 0.75
CA MET A 62 12.04 -3.41 0.22
C MET A 62 12.05 -1.90 0.02
N ALA A 63 10.91 -1.35 -0.42
CA ALA A 63 10.69 0.09 -0.50
C ALA A 63 9.20 0.42 -0.26
N ALA A 64 8.95 1.60 0.30
CA ALA A 64 7.62 2.12 0.59
C ALA A 64 7.43 3.50 -0.05
N GLY A 65 6.34 3.69 -0.78
CA GLY A 65 5.95 4.98 -1.30
C GLY A 65 5.28 5.86 -0.24
N VAL A 66 5.52 7.16 -0.30
CA VAL A 66 4.91 8.15 0.62
C VAL A 66 3.80 8.89 -0.09
N ASN A 67 2.59 8.83 0.47
CA ASN A 67 1.40 9.50 -0.03
C ASN A 67 0.85 10.48 1.01
N TYR A 68 0.07 11.46 0.56
CA TYR A 68 -0.45 12.51 1.45
C TYR A 68 -1.46 11.99 2.49
N ASN A 69 -2.10 10.83 2.25
CA ASN A 69 -2.96 10.16 3.24
C ASN A 69 -2.20 9.83 4.53
N ASN A 70 -0.88 9.60 4.46
CA ASN A 70 -0.05 9.39 5.64
C ASN A 70 0.09 10.67 6.50
N VAL A 71 0.09 11.85 5.87
CA VAL A 71 0.02 13.12 6.60
C VAL A 71 -1.29 13.24 7.36
N TRP A 72 -2.41 12.88 6.72
CA TRP A 72 -3.72 12.85 7.37
C TRP A 72 -3.76 11.85 8.53
N ALA A 73 -3.26 10.63 8.31
CA ALA A 73 -3.18 9.61 9.36
C ALA A 73 -2.36 10.11 10.56
N GLY A 74 -1.20 10.72 10.32
CA GLY A 74 -0.35 11.27 11.37
C GLY A 74 -1.02 12.42 12.14
N ARG A 75 -1.88 13.19 11.47
CA ARG A 75 -2.64 14.30 12.10
C ARG A 75 -3.92 13.83 12.79
N GLY A 76 -4.38 12.61 12.56
CA GLY A 76 -5.67 12.11 13.05
C GLY A 76 -6.88 12.84 12.42
N VAL A 77 -6.71 13.49 11.26
CA VAL A 77 -7.76 14.23 10.57
C VAL A 77 -7.68 14.01 9.05
N PRO A 78 -8.81 14.00 8.32
CA PRO A 78 -10.18 14.16 8.79
C PRO A 78 -10.72 12.94 9.56
N ILE A 79 -10.00 11.84 9.57
CA ILE A 79 -10.38 10.58 10.23
C ILE A 79 -9.30 10.23 11.25
N ASP A 80 -9.71 9.96 12.49
CA ASP A 80 -8.89 9.24 13.45
C ASP A 80 -8.86 7.76 13.04
N VAL A 81 -7.75 7.37 12.39
CA VAL A 81 -7.59 6.03 11.81
C VAL A 81 -7.51 4.94 12.88
N ILE A 82 -7.07 5.27 14.10
CA ILE A 82 -6.98 4.32 15.22
C ILE A 82 -8.37 4.09 15.80
N ALA A 83 -9.07 5.16 16.21
CA ALA A 83 -10.41 5.06 16.75
C ALA A 83 -11.41 4.45 15.76
N ALA A 84 -11.31 4.78 14.47
CA ALA A 84 -12.17 4.20 13.43
C ALA A 84 -11.99 2.67 13.32
N ARG A 85 -10.74 2.17 13.35
CA ARG A 85 -10.43 0.74 13.30
C ARG A 85 -10.85 0.00 14.58
N GLN A 86 -10.61 0.59 15.74
CA GLN A 86 -11.05 0.03 17.02
C GLN A 86 -12.58 -0.07 17.08
N LYS A 87 -13.30 0.92 16.55
CA LYS A 87 -14.76 0.86 16.42
C LYS A 87 -15.21 -0.26 15.47
N ALA A 88 -14.38 -0.62 14.49
CA ALA A 88 -14.62 -1.76 13.59
C ALA A 88 -14.19 -3.12 14.18
N GLY A 89 -13.64 -3.15 15.41
CA GLY A 89 -13.29 -4.36 16.15
C GLY A 89 -11.80 -4.72 16.15
N GLU A 90 -10.93 -3.87 15.58
CA GLU A 90 -9.48 -4.06 15.73
C GLU A 90 -9.03 -3.68 17.14
N VAL A 91 -7.96 -4.30 17.63
CA VAL A 91 -7.50 -4.16 19.03
C VAL A 91 -6.25 -3.29 19.17
N GLU A 92 -5.50 -3.09 18.11
CA GLU A 92 -4.25 -2.34 18.13
C GLU A 92 -4.50 -0.86 18.47
N ASP A 93 -3.72 -0.34 19.41
CA ASP A 93 -3.69 1.06 19.84
C ASP A 93 -2.69 1.91 19.04
N PHE A 94 -2.22 1.39 17.91
CA PHE A 94 -1.29 2.03 16.99
C PHE A 94 -1.73 1.84 15.54
N HIS A 95 -1.16 2.66 14.67
CA HIS A 95 -1.35 2.54 13.23
C HIS A 95 -0.01 2.53 12.50
N ILE A 96 0.19 1.58 11.60
CA ILE A 96 1.28 1.54 10.64
C ILE A 96 0.77 2.07 9.32
N GLY A 97 1.24 3.24 8.92
CA GLY A 97 0.90 3.87 7.65
C GLY A 97 1.62 3.26 6.45
N GLY A 98 1.41 3.87 5.29
CA GLY A 98 2.03 3.44 4.03
C GLY A 98 1.10 2.60 3.17
N SER A 99 0.71 3.15 2.00
CA SER A 99 -0.28 2.57 1.08
C SER A 99 0.33 2.20 -0.27
N ASP A 100 1.65 2.24 -0.38
CA ASP A 100 2.44 1.81 -1.53
C ASP A 100 3.64 1.01 -1.07
N ALA A 101 3.95 -0.09 -1.74
CA ALA A 101 5.17 -0.85 -1.48
C ALA A 101 5.61 -1.68 -2.68
N SER A 102 6.89 -1.99 -2.68
CA SER A 102 7.48 -3.12 -3.36
C SER A 102 8.20 -4.01 -2.35
N GLY A 103 8.21 -5.32 -2.57
CA GLY A 103 8.82 -6.23 -1.62
C GLY A 103 8.87 -7.67 -2.09
N ILE A 104 9.25 -8.54 -1.18
CA ILE A 104 9.40 -9.98 -1.41
C ILE A 104 8.40 -10.72 -0.52
N VAL A 105 7.67 -11.67 -1.10
CA VAL A 105 6.73 -12.52 -0.35
C VAL A 105 7.50 -13.47 0.55
N TYR A 106 7.23 -13.47 1.85
CA TYR A 106 7.88 -14.32 2.86
C TYR A 106 6.98 -15.43 3.39
N ALA A 107 5.67 -15.20 3.43
CA ALA A 107 4.70 -16.23 3.79
C ALA A 107 3.38 -15.98 3.05
N VAL A 108 2.61 -17.04 2.85
CA VAL A 108 1.28 -17.00 2.24
C VAL A 108 0.30 -17.87 3.02
N GLY A 109 -0.97 -17.49 3.03
CA GLY A 109 -2.05 -18.27 3.60
C GLY A 109 -2.39 -19.51 2.76
N GLU A 110 -3.15 -20.44 3.36
CA GLU A 110 -3.45 -21.74 2.76
C GLU A 110 -4.29 -21.69 1.48
N ASN A 111 -5.06 -20.62 1.29
CA ASN A 111 -5.91 -20.43 0.10
C ASN A 111 -5.19 -19.65 -1.02
N VAL A 112 -3.98 -19.14 -0.78
CA VAL A 112 -3.28 -18.29 -1.73
C VAL A 112 -2.70 -19.12 -2.89
N THR A 113 -3.04 -18.71 -4.12
CA THR A 113 -2.59 -19.40 -5.34
C THR A 113 -1.93 -18.49 -6.37
N ASN A 114 -2.07 -17.17 -6.21
CA ASN A 114 -1.59 -16.19 -7.17
C ASN A 114 -0.14 -15.72 -6.93
N VAL A 115 0.39 -15.91 -5.71
CA VAL A 115 1.77 -15.60 -5.34
C VAL A 115 2.33 -16.69 -4.43
N LYS A 116 3.66 -16.76 -4.32
CA LYS A 116 4.39 -17.71 -3.47
C LYS A 116 5.60 -17.06 -2.81
N VAL A 117 6.14 -17.70 -1.80
CA VAL A 117 7.38 -17.27 -1.13
C VAL A 117 8.50 -17.09 -2.16
N GLY A 118 9.16 -15.93 -2.11
CA GLY A 118 10.23 -15.52 -3.01
C GLY A 118 9.79 -14.67 -4.20
N ASP A 119 8.49 -14.52 -4.44
CA ASP A 119 8.02 -13.63 -5.51
C ASP A 119 8.30 -12.16 -5.17
N GLU A 120 8.83 -11.43 -6.15
CA GLU A 120 8.99 -9.98 -6.11
C GLU A 120 7.67 -9.31 -6.52
N VAL A 121 7.13 -8.48 -5.64
CA VAL A 121 5.80 -7.90 -5.83
C VAL A 121 5.77 -6.39 -5.61
N ILE A 122 4.79 -5.75 -6.23
CA ILE A 122 4.26 -4.44 -5.84
C ILE A 122 2.89 -4.64 -5.20
N ILE A 123 2.49 -3.74 -4.31
CA ILE A 123 1.24 -3.90 -3.54
C ILE A 123 0.24 -2.83 -3.97
N HIS A 124 -0.94 -3.28 -4.43
CA HIS A 124 -2.07 -2.40 -4.71
C HIS A 124 -2.72 -1.94 -3.40
N CYS A 125 -3.08 -0.66 -3.31
CA CYS A 125 -3.59 -0.09 -2.05
C CYS A 125 -5.03 -0.47 -1.69
N GLY A 126 -5.83 -0.92 -2.65
CA GLY A 126 -7.23 -1.31 -2.39
C GLY A 126 -7.35 -2.67 -1.73
N ILE A 127 -8.12 -2.74 -0.66
CA ILE A 127 -8.48 -3.97 0.05
C ILE A 127 -10.00 -4.09 0.10
N TRP A 128 -10.54 -5.27 -0.14
CA TRP A 128 -11.99 -5.54 -0.14
C TRP A 128 -12.30 -7.01 0.12
N ASN A 129 -13.53 -7.31 0.48
CA ASN A 129 -13.96 -8.69 0.59
C ASN A 129 -14.16 -9.31 -0.81
N ILE A 130 -13.21 -10.17 -1.21
CA ILE A 130 -13.24 -10.87 -2.51
C ILE A 130 -14.46 -11.79 -2.69
N HIS A 131 -15.11 -12.18 -1.60
CA HIS A 131 -16.30 -13.01 -1.59
C HIS A 131 -17.60 -12.21 -1.50
N ALA A 132 -17.55 -10.89 -1.45
CA ALA A 132 -18.75 -10.06 -1.44
C ALA A 132 -19.59 -10.31 -2.69
N PRO A 133 -20.94 -10.40 -2.58
CA PRO A 133 -21.81 -10.64 -3.72
C PRO A 133 -21.63 -9.63 -4.86
N TRP A 134 -21.37 -8.38 -4.54
CA TRP A 134 -21.08 -7.32 -5.50
C TRP A 134 -19.81 -7.63 -6.31
N VAL A 135 -18.73 -8.04 -5.63
CA VAL A 135 -17.44 -8.33 -6.25
C VAL A 135 -17.51 -9.62 -7.07
N THR A 136 -18.12 -10.68 -6.53
CA THR A 136 -18.28 -11.97 -7.24
C THR A 136 -19.19 -11.89 -8.45
N ALA A 137 -20.06 -10.88 -8.51
CA ALA A 137 -20.86 -10.57 -9.70
C ALA A 137 -20.04 -9.83 -10.79
N GLY A 138 -18.74 -9.58 -10.58
CA GLY A 138 -17.86 -8.90 -11.54
C GLY A 138 -17.98 -7.38 -11.53
N ASN A 139 -18.61 -6.80 -10.51
CA ASN A 139 -18.70 -5.36 -10.37
C ASN A 139 -17.42 -4.78 -9.75
N ASP A 140 -17.21 -3.47 -9.93
CA ASP A 140 -16.06 -2.75 -9.42
C ASP A 140 -16.01 -2.78 -7.88
N PRO A 141 -14.96 -3.36 -7.29
CA PRO A 141 -14.82 -3.48 -5.84
C PRO A 141 -14.84 -2.15 -5.09
N MET A 142 -14.46 -1.06 -5.74
CA MET A 142 -14.43 0.28 -5.12
C MET A 142 -15.82 0.77 -4.68
N TYR A 143 -16.90 0.19 -5.23
CA TYR A 143 -18.28 0.48 -4.82
C TYR A 143 -18.83 -0.52 -3.79
N ASP A 144 -18.04 -1.52 -3.40
CA ASP A 144 -18.45 -2.42 -2.33
C ASP A 144 -18.23 -1.77 -0.95
N PRO A 145 -19.18 -1.90 0.00
CA PRO A 145 -19.03 -1.33 1.34
C PRO A 145 -17.81 -1.83 2.13
N SER A 146 -17.22 -2.96 1.75
CA SER A 146 -16.01 -3.50 2.35
C SER A 146 -14.72 -2.84 1.85
N TYR A 147 -14.76 -2.05 0.77
CA TYR A 147 -13.57 -1.42 0.22
C TYR A 147 -12.91 -0.47 1.22
N ARG A 148 -11.60 -0.61 1.37
CA ARG A 148 -10.75 0.24 2.23
C ARG A 148 -9.42 0.50 1.54
N ILE A 149 -8.71 1.51 2.03
CA ILE A 149 -7.32 1.79 1.63
C ILE A 149 -6.38 1.19 2.66
N TRP A 150 -5.59 0.21 2.25
CA TRP A 150 -4.54 -0.39 3.03
C TRP A 150 -3.53 0.66 3.50
N GLY A 151 -3.10 0.56 4.76
CA GLY A 151 -2.15 1.50 5.38
C GLY A 151 -2.70 2.91 5.61
N TYR A 152 -4.02 3.12 5.43
CA TYR A 152 -4.73 4.33 5.81
C TYR A 152 -6.01 3.99 6.58
N GLU A 153 -6.95 3.29 5.97
CA GLU A 153 -8.18 2.86 6.63
C GLU A 153 -8.02 1.51 7.33
N THR A 154 -7.00 0.75 6.98
CA THR A 154 -6.61 -0.49 7.66
C THR A 154 -5.19 -0.38 8.20
N ASN A 155 -4.85 -1.18 9.21
CA ASN A 155 -3.50 -1.25 9.79
C ASN A 155 -2.51 -2.02 8.89
N TRP A 156 -1.30 -2.19 9.40
CA TRP A 156 -0.24 -3.01 8.82
C TRP A 156 0.23 -2.51 7.45
N GLY A 157 0.36 -1.17 7.30
CA GLY A 157 0.88 -0.54 6.10
C GLY A 157 2.37 -0.77 5.86
N SER A 158 2.90 -0.16 4.79
CA SER A 158 4.27 -0.41 4.31
C SER A 158 5.38 0.25 5.13
N PHE A 159 5.07 1.09 6.11
CA PHE A 159 6.11 1.72 6.93
C PHE A 159 6.63 0.80 8.04
N SER A 160 6.93 -0.44 7.66
CA SER A 160 7.42 -1.52 8.53
C SER A 160 8.31 -2.49 7.74
N GLN A 161 9.07 -3.34 8.44
CA GLN A 161 9.87 -4.38 7.76
C GLN A 161 8.99 -5.42 7.07
N PHE A 162 7.86 -5.76 7.68
CA PHE A 162 6.88 -6.69 7.10
C PHE A 162 5.50 -6.05 7.07
N THR A 163 4.77 -6.32 6.01
CA THR A 163 3.37 -5.93 5.89
C THR A 163 2.50 -7.15 5.56
N ARG A 164 1.32 -7.22 6.19
CA ARG A 164 0.29 -8.20 5.85
C ARG A 164 -0.73 -7.57 4.93
N VAL A 165 -0.96 -8.21 3.80
CA VAL A 165 -1.91 -7.77 2.77
C VAL A 165 -2.75 -8.95 2.29
N GLN A 166 -3.92 -8.69 1.72
CA GLN A 166 -4.64 -9.73 0.98
C GLN A 166 -3.82 -10.13 -0.26
N ALA A 167 -3.69 -11.42 -0.55
CA ALA A 167 -2.80 -11.88 -1.61
C ALA A 167 -3.14 -11.29 -3.00
N HIS A 168 -4.41 -10.96 -3.26
CA HIS A 168 -4.81 -10.32 -4.52
C HIS A 168 -4.25 -8.89 -4.71
N GLN A 169 -3.80 -8.22 -3.64
CA GLN A 169 -3.12 -6.92 -3.74
C GLN A 169 -1.70 -7.06 -4.30
N CYS A 170 -1.11 -8.25 -4.24
CA CYS A 170 0.23 -8.51 -4.74
C CYS A 170 0.23 -8.68 -6.25
N LEU A 171 0.89 -7.77 -6.96
CA LEU A 171 1.10 -7.81 -8.40
C LEU A 171 2.58 -8.05 -8.70
N PRO A 172 2.96 -8.73 -9.79
CA PRO A 172 4.36 -8.93 -10.14
C PRO A 172 5.10 -7.60 -10.29
N LYS A 173 6.25 -7.47 -9.64
CA LYS A 173 7.15 -6.34 -9.85
C LYS A 173 7.77 -6.44 -11.25
N ALA A 174 7.77 -5.34 -12.00
CA ALA A 174 8.46 -5.29 -13.28
C ALA A 174 9.99 -5.44 -13.08
N PRO A 175 10.66 -6.38 -13.77
CA PRO A 175 12.06 -6.73 -13.48
C PRO A 175 13.07 -5.62 -13.79
N HIS A 176 12.70 -4.65 -14.62
CA HIS A 176 13.56 -3.52 -14.98
C HIS A 176 13.50 -2.35 -13.99
N LEU A 177 12.56 -2.36 -13.04
CA LEU A 177 12.42 -1.31 -12.02
C LEU A 177 13.21 -1.66 -10.78
N THR A 178 13.83 -0.66 -10.15
CA THR A 178 14.35 -0.77 -8.79
C THR A 178 13.20 -0.94 -7.80
N TRP A 179 13.50 -1.25 -6.56
CA TRP A 179 12.47 -1.36 -5.50
C TRP A 179 11.76 -0.03 -5.28
N GLU A 180 12.50 1.07 -5.25
CA GLU A 180 11.98 2.43 -5.06
C GLU A 180 11.09 2.87 -6.23
N GLU A 181 11.54 2.64 -7.46
CA GLU A 181 10.74 2.94 -8.66
C GLU A 181 9.46 2.10 -8.69
N ALA A 182 9.53 0.84 -8.28
CA ALA A 182 8.39 -0.06 -8.24
C ALA A 182 7.38 0.28 -7.13
N ALA A 183 7.85 0.82 -5.98
CA ALA A 183 6.99 1.20 -4.87
C ALA A 183 6.20 2.50 -5.11
N ALA A 184 6.66 3.37 -6.01
CA ALA A 184 6.10 4.71 -6.13
C ALA A 184 4.74 4.82 -6.87
N PRO A 185 4.44 3.99 -7.90
CA PRO A 185 3.31 4.27 -8.80
C PRO A 185 1.99 3.59 -8.42
N THR A 186 1.96 2.63 -7.51
CA THR A 186 0.79 1.75 -7.36
C THR A 186 -0.48 2.50 -6.97
N LEU A 187 -0.44 3.35 -5.96
CA LEU A 187 -1.61 4.14 -5.55
C LEU A 187 -1.91 5.25 -6.55
N VAL A 188 -0.92 6.09 -6.83
CA VAL A 188 -1.13 7.30 -7.65
C VAL A 188 -1.33 6.96 -9.12
N GLY A 189 -0.67 5.92 -9.64
CA GLY A 189 -0.85 5.44 -11.00
C GLY A 189 -2.21 4.80 -11.21
N ALA A 190 -2.64 3.91 -10.32
CA ALA A 190 -3.98 3.30 -10.39
C ALA A 190 -5.09 4.35 -10.29
N THR A 191 -4.93 5.35 -9.41
CA THR A 191 -5.87 6.46 -9.26
C THR A 191 -5.92 7.31 -10.52
N ALA A 192 -4.77 7.71 -11.07
CA ALA A 192 -4.70 8.49 -12.30
C ALA A 192 -5.30 7.73 -13.48
N TYR A 193 -4.96 6.43 -13.64
CA TYR A 193 -5.52 5.58 -14.68
C TYR A 193 -7.05 5.52 -14.60
N ARG A 194 -7.56 5.27 -13.41
CA ARG A 194 -8.99 5.21 -13.17
C ARG A 194 -9.70 6.53 -13.50
N MET A 195 -9.11 7.66 -13.15
CA MET A 195 -9.68 8.98 -13.45
C MET A 195 -9.68 9.33 -14.94
N LEU A 196 -8.70 8.83 -15.70
CA LEU A 196 -8.54 9.18 -17.10
C LEU A 196 -9.25 8.23 -18.07
N PHE A 197 -9.41 6.94 -17.71
CA PHE A 197 -9.77 5.89 -18.67
C PHE A 197 -10.89 4.95 -18.21
N SER A 198 -11.39 5.03 -16.98
CA SER A 198 -12.23 3.94 -16.45
C SER A 198 -13.72 4.09 -16.70
N TRP A 199 -14.21 5.26 -17.14
CA TRP A 199 -15.63 5.47 -17.38
C TRP A 199 -15.96 6.68 -18.24
N PRO A 200 -16.96 6.53 -19.15
CA PRO A 200 -17.45 7.66 -19.89
C PRO A 200 -18.02 8.74 -18.94
N PRO A 201 -17.76 10.04 -19.17
CA PRO A 201 -17.00 10.58 -20.30
C PRO A 201 -15.48 10.63 -20.09
N HIS A 202 -14.95 10.07 -18.99
CA HIS A 202 -13.52 10.02 -18.67
C HIS A 202 -12.85 8.89 -19.45
N ASP A 203 -12.60 9.14 -20.73
CA ASP A 203 -11.98 8.23 -21.68
C ASP A 203 -11.04 9.07 -22.58
N VAL A 204 -9.88 9.42 -22.01
CA VAL A 204 -8.89 10.25 -22.70
C VAL A 204 -8.36 9.50 -23.92
N ARG A 205 -8.34 10.19 -25.06
CA ARG A 205 -7.97 9.66 -26.38
C ARG A 205 -6.83 10.46 -27.00
N GLU A 206 -6.30 9.92 -28.09
CA GLU A 206 -5.34 10.62 -28.95
C GLU A 206 -5.88 12.00 -29.33
N ASP A 207 -5.01 13.01 -29.32
CA ASP A 207 -5.25 14.42 -29.60
C ASP A 207 -6.11 15.19 -28.56
N ASP A 208 -6.66 14.56 -27.56
CA ASP A 208 -7.32 15.26 -26.46
C ASP A 208 -6.34 16.22 -25.72
N VAL A 209 -6.88 17.32 -25.21
CA VAL A 209 -6.12 18.24 -24.36
C VAL A 209 -6.54 18.02 -22.91
N VAL A 210 -5.60 17.62 -22.07
CA VAL A 210 -5.85 17.30 -20.65
C VAL A 210 -5.18 18.33 -19.75
N LEU A 211 -5.96 19.14 -19.05
CA LEU A 211 -5.43 20.11 -18.07
C LEU A 211 -5.28 19.40 -16.70
N ILE A 212 -4.05 19.39 -16.18
CA ILE A 212 -3.69 18.69 -14.96
C ILE A 212 -3.20 19.68 -13.91
N TRP A 213 -4.01 19.93 -12.89
CA TRP A 213 -3.63 20.73 -11.72
C TRP A 213 -2.77 19.90 -10.76
N GLY A 214 -1.73 20.54 -10.19
CA GLY A 214 -0.79 19.86 -9.30
C GLY A 214 0.11 18.88 -10.05
N GLY A 215 0.53 19.24 -11.26
CA GLY A 215 1.33 18.39 -12.15
C GLY A 215 2.66 17.90 -11.57
N ALA A 216 3.21 18.59 -10.55
CA ALA A 216 4.44 18.19 -9.86
C ALA A 216 4.20 17.14 -8.75
N GLY A 217 2.94 16.89 -8.33
CA GLY A 217 2.61 15.86 -7.35
C GLY A 217 2.57 14.45 -7.94
N GLY A 218 2.60 13.42 -7.10
CA GLY A 218 2.60 12.02 -7.55
C GLY A 218 1.44 11.67 -8.48
N LEU A 219 0.21 12.08 -8.13
CA LEU A 219 -0.97 11.86 -8.97
C LEU A 219 -0.86 12.61 -10.31
N GLY A 220 -0.45 13.89 -10.27
CA GLY A 220 -0.28 14.70 -11.48
C GLY A 220 0.81 14.17 -12.39
N THR A 221 1.93 13.72 -11.84
CA THR A 221 3.04 13.12 -12.59
C THR A 221 2.60 11.85 -13.32
N MET A 222 1.81 10.98 -12.69
CA MET A 222 1.27 9.79 -13.35
C MET A 222 0.21 10.15 -14.39
N ALA A 223 -0.64 11.12 -14.11
CA ALA A 223 -1.65 11.58 -15.08
C ALA A 223 -1.01 12.16 -16.36
N ILE A 224 0.09 12.92 -16.22
CA ILE A 224 0.86 13.44 -17.37
C ILE A 224 1.40 12.30 -18.23
N GLN A 225 2.04 11.31 -17.61
CA GLN A 225 2.63 10.18 -18.33
C GLN A 225 1.56 9.33 -19.01
N LEU A 226 0.46 9.03 -18.33
CA LEU A 226 -0.63 8.25 -18.88
C LEU A 226 -1.33 8.96 -20.03
N ALA A 227 -1.61 10.26 -19.92
CA ALA A 227 -2.20 11.05 -21.00
C ALA A 227 -1.27 11.12 -22.21
N ALA A 228 0.03 11.36 -21.99
CA ALA A 228 1.02 11.38 -23.07
C ALA A 228 1.16 10.02 -23.76
N LEU A 229 1.14 8.91 -23.00
CA LEU A 229 1.19 7.55 -23.54
C LEU A 229 0.00 7.24 -24.45
N GLN A 230 -1.18 7.81 -24.12
CA GLN A 230 -2.40 7.68 -24.94
C GLN A 230 -2.39 8.58 -26.19
N GLY A 231 -1.36 9.42 -26.38
CA GLY A 231 -1.30 10.38 -27.49
C GLY A 231 -2.04 11.70 -27.25
N ALA A 232 -2.53 11.92 -26.04
CA ALA A 232 -3.12 13.19 -25.64
C ALA A 232 -2.06 14.26 -25.37
N LYS A 233 -2.49 15.51 -25.23
CA LYS A 233 -1.65 16.68 -24.99
C LYS A 233 -1.83 17.16 -23.53
N PRO A 234 -1.03 16.68 -22.56
CA PRO A 234 -1.16 17.11 -21.17
C PRO A 234 -0.63 18.53 -21.01
N ILE A 235 -1.40 19.37 -20.30
CA ILE A 235 -1.00 20.71 -19.84
C ILE A 235 -0.92 20.67 -18.33
N ALA A 236 0.31 20.74 -17.79
CA ALA A 236 0.54 20.69 -16.35
C ALA A 236 0.54 22.08 -15.75
N VAL A 237 -0.25 22.28 -14.68
CA VAL A 237 -0.17 23.44 -13.83
C VAL A 237 0.62 23.08 -12.59
N VAL A 238 1.71 23.79 -12.35
CA VAL A 238 2.63 23.60 -11.23
C VAL A 238 2.78 24.89 -10.45
N SER A 239 3.12 24.77 -9.15
CA SER A 239 3.41 25.92 -8.24
C SER A 239 4.89 25.93 -7.90
#